data_9b29a2b86b10f0b8019b820cd98adc5c
#
_entry.id   9b29a2b86b10f0b8019b820cd98adc5c
#
_cell.length_a   1.000
_cell.length_b   1.000
_cell.length_c   1.000
_cell.angle_alpha   90.00
_cell.angle_beta   90.00
_cell.angle_gamma   90.00
#
_symmetry.space_group_name_H-M   'P 1'
#
loop_
_entity.id
_entity.type
_entity.pdbx_description
1 polymer ?
#
loop_
_entity_poly.entity_id
_entity_poly.type
_entity_poly.pdbx_seq_one_letter_code
_entity_poly.pdbx_strand_id
1 'polypeptide(L)' 'MKIKDDIQEKWDRGWTIYDIAEHYCTPVENVMKILGIQENVFSYELH' A
#
# COMPACT_ATOMS: atom_id res chain seq x y z
N MET A 1 11.31 -14.20 5.25
CA MET A 1 10.21 -13.97 4.38
C MET A 1 10.13 -12.52 3.96
N LYS A 2 9.93 -12.28 2.71
CA LYS A 2 9.94 -10.93 2.22
C LYS A 2 8.58 -10.43 1.88
N ILE A 3 7.83 -10.06 2.88
CA ILE A 3 6.48 -9.60 2.66
C ILE A 3 6.45 -8.33 1.83
N LYS A 4 7.51 -7.52 1.90
CA LYS A 4 7.55 -6.32 1.09
C LYS A 4 7.57 -6.68 -0.40
N ASP A 5 8.35 -7.68 -0.75
CA ASP A 5 8.41 -8.10 -2.13
C ASP A 5 7.09 -8.68 -2.59
N ASP A 6 6.42 -9.40 -1.70
CA ASP A 6 5.14 -9.96 -2.02
C ASP A 6 4.12 -8.88 -2.28
N ILE A 7 4.09 -7.88 -1.44
CA ILE A 7 3.15 -6.79 -1.59
C ILE A 7 3.43 -6.04 -2.89
N GLN A 8 4.69 -5.82 -3.19
CA GLN A 8 5.05 -5.12 -4.41
C GLN A 8 4.60 -5.93 -5.64
N GLU A 9 4.74 -7.22 -5.57
CA GLU A 9 4.34 -8.06 -6.67
C GLU A 9 2.85 -7.98 -6.90
N LYS A 10 2.06 -8.01 -5.83
CA LYS A 10 0.62 -7.91 -5.96
C LYS A 10 0.23 -6.57 -6.56
N TRP A 11 0.90 -5.53 -6.13
CA TRP A 11 0.63 -4.21 -6.63
C TRP A 11 0.92 -4.15 -8.14
N ASP A 12 2.02 -4.77 -8.55
CA ASP A 12 2.37 -4.80 -9.96
C ASP A 12 1.37 -5.59 -10.78
N ARG A 13 0.71 -6.54 -10.17
CA ARG A 13 -0.27 -7.34 -10.86
C ARG A 13 -1.61 -6.65 -11.00
N GLY A 14 -1.76 -5.50 -10.37
CA GLY A 14 -3.01 -4.77 -10.50
C GLY A 14 -3.90 -4.83 -9.29
N TRP A 15 -3.44 -5.40 -8.19
CA TRP A 15 -4.24 -5.44 -6.98
C TRP A 15 -4.35 -4.04 -6.42
N THR A 16 -5.48 -3.74 -5.80
CA THR A 16 -5.61 -2.46 -5.13
C THR A 16 -4.98 -2.54 -3.76
N ILE A 17 -4.74 -1.38 -3.18
CA ILE A 17 -4.19 -1.33 -1.83
C ILE A 17 -5.11 -2.03 -0.86
N TYR A 18 -6.43 -1.86 -1.06
CA TYR A 18 -7.39 -2.48 -0.16
C TYR A 18 -7.36 -3.99 -0.27
N ASP A 19 -7.24 -4.49 -1.48
CA ASP A 19 -7.16 -5.94 -1.68
C ASP A 19 -5.92 -6.50 -1.01
N ILE A 20 -4.81 -5.82 -1.14
CA ILE A 20 -3.58 -6.29 -0.55
C ILE A 20 -3.67 -6.27 0.96
N ALA A 21 -4.21 -5.18 1.50
CA ALA A 21 -4.32 -5.05 2.95
C ALA A 21 -5.20 -6.14 3.51
N GLU A 22 -6.27 -6.45 2.83
CA GLU A 22 -7.17 -7.49 3.32
C GLU A 22 -6.51 -8.86 3.21
N HIS A 23 -5.79 -9.08 2.14
CA HIS A 23 -5.14 -10.37 1.93
C HIS A 23 -4.15 -10.67 3.04
N TYR A 24 -3.44 -9.65 3.51
CA TYR A 24 -2.46 -9.86 4.55
C TYR A 24 -2.96 -9.47 5.94
N CYS A 25 -4.23 -9.12 6.04
CA CYS A 25 -4.82 -8.75 7.31
C CYS A 25 -4.03 -7.64 7.97
N THR A 26 -3.75 -6.61 7.22
CA THR A 26 -2.97 -5.52 7.74
C THR A 26 -3.66 -4.21 7.36
N PRO A 27 -3.39 -3.13 8.08
CA PRO A 27 -4.01 -1.85 7.76
C PRO A 27 -3.53 -1.32 6.42
N VAL A 28 -4.40 -0.58 5.76
CA VAL A 28 -4.08 -0.02 4.46
C VAL A 28 -2.85 0.89 4.54
N GLU A 29 -2.74 1.66 5.61
CA GLU A 29 -1.61 2.56 5.72
C GLU A 29 -0.29 1.80 5.78
N ASN A 30 -0.30 0.58 6.30
CA ASN A 30 0.91 -0.22 6.29
C ASN A 30 1.30 -0.59 4.88
N VAL A 31 0.33 -0.96 4.07
CA VAL A 31 0.59 -1.31 2.68
C VAL A 31 1.16 -0.09 1.95
N MET A 32 0.59 1.06 2.21
CA MET A 32 1.07 2.26 1.57
C MET A 32 2.50 2.57 1.95
N LYS A 33 2.85 2.37 3.21
CA LYS A 33 4.21 2.61 3.64
C LYS A 33 5.17 1.67 2.95
N ILE A 34 4.78 0.42 2.83
CA ILE A 34 5.64 -0.57 2.21
C ILE A 34 5.84 -0.25 0.75
N LEU A 35 4.79 0.19 0.08
CA LEU A 35 4.87 0.49 -1.33
C LEU A 35 5.45 1.87 -1.61
N GLY A 36 5.58 2.68 -0.58
CA GLY A 36 6.11 4.01 -0.77
C GLY A 36 5.11 5.00 -1.32
N ILE A 37 3.84 4.71 -1.19
CA ILE A 37 2.83 5.60 -1.69
C ILE A 37 2.56 6.67 -0.67
N GLN A 38 2.50 7.92 -1.11
CA GLN A 38 2.27 9.02 -0.21
C GLN A 38 0.90 9.54 -0.37
N GLU A 39 0.04 9.15 0.52
CA GLU A 39 -1.28 9.59 0.39
C GLU A 39 -1.52 10.94 0.99
N ASN A 40 -0.73 11.34 1.91
CA ASN A 40 -0.94 12.62 2.52
C ASN A 40 -0.49 13.75 1.65
N VAL A 41 -0.04 13.45 0.48
CA VAL A 41 0.37 14.48 -0.41
C VAL A 41 -0.73 15.46 -0.67
N PHE A 42 -1.94 14.96 -0.74
CA PHE A 42 -2.95 15.87 -1.01
C PHE A 42 -3.36 16.66 0.17
N SER A 43 -3.16 16.17 1.34
CA SER A 43 -3.63 16.87 2.46
C SER A 43 -2.97 18.18 2.59
N TYR A 44 -1.69 18.25 2.38
CA TYR A 44 -1.09 19.50 2.61
C TYR A 44 -1.23 20.41 1.43
N GLU A 45 -1.63 19.92 0.31
CA GLU A 45 -1.89 20.77 -0.76
C GLU A 45 -3.09 21.56 -0.59
N LEU A 46 -3.94 21.18 0.30
CA LEU A 46 -5.14 21.86 0.46
C LEU A 46 -5.01 23.17 1.13
N HIS A 47 -3.90 23.48 1.69
CA HIS A 47 -3.83 24.73 2.33
C HIS A 47 -3.02 25.71 1.63
#